data_12b7407e2086728a7b6fa942bf6731b0
#
_entry.id   12b7407e2086728a7b6fa942bf6731b0
#
_cell.length_a   1.000
_cell.length_b   1.000
_cell.length_c   1.000
_cell.angle_alpha   90.00
_cell.angle_beta   90.00
_cell.angle_gamma   90.00
#
_symmetry.space_group_name_H-M   'P 1'
#
loop_
_entity.id
_entity.type
_entity.pdbx_description
1 polymer ?
#
loop_
_entity_poly.entity_id
_entity_poly.type
_entity_poly.pdbx_seq_one_letter_code
_entity_poly.pdbx_strand_id
1 'polypeptide(L)'
;MPLQLLKFKPGIVKDITEYASGKNGPFYVDGNLVRFRNGYPTKIGGWQQENYYFNDDLNNFATITGKPRKIIAWRGITDGADYIAIATHTHLYVLKNSVFYDITPLRKSTVNMTNPLVVTNGSNIVTVTDTGHGATSGDYVVITDATATGGISANTLNNKSGYSIIVVDDNTFTFTADTAATSGATGGGTAIDILYLLGHAENVGNQSSDPALGYGIGGWGSFVGGPGWGDAADGTSDTVSLDATNWTMALWGEDLIINNRNGQLYYWDTSDNGVTTRAALISAESGASGVPVAARTITVSFPDRHLIAGGCPPFGSSVIDPMQIRWSNQEDFVYFTPTSTNTAGDQRLEIGTKIISMIPTKDETFIQTDEAAYGMSFVGPPFTFSFRLVAVNCGATSLHGSANVSGDVYWIGKSNFFIYNGAVQELPCSVQYYVFNRMQPNYVDKIFAAHNKKFNEVTWFYVSVDNPLGTANPEPDSYVTFNYVDGAWSIGTMQRNAWSDATNVRNAPFAFDTDGKLYNHETGTSDNGLVMDAYIETGEVEIDASGNNLFMVDKIIPDATMSNNTNLYLQLKTRKYPNSTETTKGAFTVTSSTDKISTRAKGRQMAVKFYSSGADDDWSLGDFRVNTREDGLR
;
A
#
# COMPACT_ATOMS: atom_id res chain seq x y z
N MET A 1 10.19 47.76 -17.81
CA MET A 1 8.99 47.59 -16.96
C MET A 1 9.41 47.40 -15.52
N PRO A 2 8.58 47.70 -14.52
CA PRO A 2 8.90 47.37 -13.14
C PRO A 2 9.00 45.85 -12.95
N LEU A 3 9.71 45.43 -11.91
CA LEU A 3 9.77 44.06 -11.50
C LEU A 3 8.37 43.48 -11.31
N GLN A 4 8.05 42.43 -12.03
CA GLN A 4 6.75 41.74 -11.97
C GLN A 4 6.80 40.63 -10.94
N LEU A 5 5.85 40.61 -10.01
CA LEU A 5 5.68 39.53 -9.05
C LEU A 5 4.92 38.38 -9.73
N LEU A 6 5.46 37.17 -9.64
CA LEU A 6 4.79 35.97 -10.11
C LEU A 6 4.28 35.21 -8.88
N LYS A 7 2.96 35.05 -8.79
CA LYS A 7 2.27 34.29 -7.77
C LYS A 7 1.63 33.06 -8.40
N PHE A 8 1.91 31.90 -7.85
CA PHE A 8 1.34 30.65 -8.29
C PHE A 8 0.34 30.15 -7.27
N LYS A 9 -0.76 29.59 -7.75
CA LYS A 9 -1.72 28.91 -6.88
C LYS A 9 -1.12 27.59 -6.40
N PRO A 10 -1.40 27.18 -5.14
CA PRO A 10 -0.93 25.90 -4.63
C PRO A 10 -1.54 24.74 -5.40
N GLY A 11 -0.77 23.66 -5.50
CA GLY A 11 -1.17 22.45 -6.19
C GLY A 11 -0.59 22.31 -7.59
N ILE A 12 -0.42 21.05 -7.99
CA ILE A 12 -0.01 20.65 -9.34
C ILE A 12 -1.26 20.44 -10.18
N VAL A 13 -1.23 20.92 -11.42
CA VAL A 13 -2.33 20.81 -12.38
C VAL A 13 -1.79 20.13 -13.64
N LYS A 14 -2.25 18.89 -13.91
CA LYS A 14 -1.84 18.11 -15.09
C LYS A 14 -2.97 17.94 -16.11
N ASP A 15 -4.21 18.23 -15.73
CA ASP A 15 -5.39 17.93 -16.55
C ASP A 15 -5.72 19.04 -17.57
N ILE A 16 -4.89 20.07 -17.63
CA ILE A 16 -4.95 21.14 -18.61
C ILE A 16 -3.58 21.31 -19.29
N THR A 17 -3.56 21.97 -20.46
CA THR A 17 -2.29 22.25 -21.12
C THR A 17 -1.44 23.24 -20.31
N GLU A 18 -0.11 23.13 -20.40
CA GLU A 18 0.84 24.03 -19.71
C GLU A 18 0.54 25.50 -20.00
N TYR A 19 0.14 25.82 -21.23
CA TYR A 19 -0.24 27.17 -21.63
C TYR A 19 -1.57 27.64 -20.98
N ALA A 20 -2.56 26.77 -20.91
CA ALA A 20 -3.83 27.10 -20.27
C ALA A 20 -3.68 27.32 -18.76
N SER A 21 -2.71 26.65 -18.13
CA SER A 21 -2.42 26.85 -16.72
C SER A 21 -1.97 28.26 -16.40
N GLY A 22 -1.20 28.91 -17.29
CA GLY A 22 -0.75 30.28 -17.13
C GLY A 22 -1.86 31.34 -17.28
N LYS A 23 -2.89 31.03 -18.06
CA LYS A 23 -3.97 31.98 -18.40
C LYS A 23 -5.10 32.02 -17.35
N ASN A 24 -5.40 30.90 -16.69
CA ASN A 24 -6.45 30.78 -15.66
C ASN A 24 -5.96 31.10 -14.24
N GLY A 25 -4.80 31.73 -14.12
CA GLY A 25 -4.02 31.93 -12.92
C GLY A 25 -2.86 30.94 -12.92
N PRO A 26 -1.63 31.39 -12.66
CA PRO A 26 -0.44 30.58 -12.78
C PRO A 26 -0.48 29.43 -11.76
N PHE A 27 -0.31 28.20 -12.27
CA PHE A 27 -0.23 26.95 -11.50
C PHE A 27 1.13 26.31 -11.68
N TYR A 28 1.44 25.36 -10.82
CA TYR A 28 2.52 24.41 -11.04
C TYR A 28 2.00 23.25 -11.90
N VAL A 29 2.81 22.80 -12.86
CA VAL A 29 2.40 21.75 -13.82
C VAL A 29 3.13 20.46 -13.59
N ASP A 30 4.25 20.46 -12.87
CA ASP A 30 5.01 19.26 -12.55
C ASP A 30 5.77 19.39 -11.24
N GLY A 31 6.06 18.27 -10.61
CA GLY A 31 6.84 18.20 -9.39
C GLY A 31 7.03 16.79 -8.90
N ASN A 32 8.07 16.61 -8.11
CA ASN A 32 8.41 15.36 -7.45
C ASN A 32 8.96 15.64 -6.05
N LEU A 33 8.56 14.87 -5.06
CA LEU A 33 9.00 14.99 -3.67
C LEU A 33 8.82 16.41 -3.08
N VAL A 34 7.69 17.04 -3.44
CA VAL A 34 7.32 18.39 -3.01
C VAL A 34 5.89 18.38 -2.48
N ARG A 35 5.67 19.08 -1.40
CA ARG A 35 4.35 19.37 -0.79
C ARG A 35 4.03 20.86 -0.86
N PHE A 36 2.76 21.18 -0.67
CA PHE A 36 2.34 22.57 -0.47
C PHE A 36 2.09 22.82 1.02
N ARG A 37 2.67 23.88 1.55
CA ARG A 37 2.52 24.32 2.93
C ARG A 37 2.24 25.81 2.97
N ASN A 38 1.11 26.19 3.58
CA ASN A 38 0.65 27.58 3.59
C ASN A 38 0.57 28.19 2.16
N GLY A 39 0.23 27.38 1.18
CA GLY A 39 0.13 27.77 -0.22
C GLY A 39 1.43 27.77 -1.03
N TYR A 40 2.58 27.41 -0.42
CA TYR A 40 3.89 27.43 -1.08
C TYR A 40 4.53 26.05 -1.19
N PRO A 41 5.24 25.76 -2.29
CA PRO A 41 5.93 24.49 -2.45
C PRO A 41 7.14 24.39 -1.53
N THR A 42 7.23 23.26 -0.85
CA THR A 42 8.31 22.90 0.06
C THR A 42 8.75 21.49 -0.23
N LYS A 43 10.04 21.22 -0.27
CA LYS A 43 10.56 19.87 -0.37
C LYS A 43 10.03 19.03 0.81
N ILE A 44 9.62 17.79 0.58
CA ILE A 44 9.25 16.88 1.69
C ILE A 44 10.46 16.53 2.53
N GLY A 45 10.22 16.14 3.79
CA GLY A 45 11.29 15.61 4.64
C GLY A 45 11.89 14.32 4.08
N GLY A 46 13.12 14.06 4.45
CA GLY A 46 13.81 12.83 4.09
C GLY A 46 13.28 11.62 4.85
N TRP A 47 13.94 10.49 4.64
CA TRP A 47 13.69 9.26 5.39
C TRP A 47 15.00 8.55 5.70
N GLN A 48 15.00 7.85 6.83
CA GLN A 48 16.15 7.10 7.32
C GLN A 48 15.74 5.67 7.60
N GLN A 49 16.52 4.73 7.09
CA GLN A 49 16.35 3.32 7.40
C GLN A 49 16.63 3.07 8.87
N GLU A 50 15.78 2.28 9.49
CA GLU A 50 15.97 1.79 10.85
C GLU A 50 16.26 0.29 10.79
N ASN A 51 17.31 -0.13 11.48
CA ASN A 51 17.76 -1.50 11.48
C ASN A 51 17.24 -2.24 12.72
N TYR A 52 16.75 -3.45 12.51
CA TYR A 52 16.22 -4.34 13.53
C TYR A 52 16.86 -5.70 13.44
N TYR A 53 16.52 -6.57 14.38
CA TYR A 53 17.04 -7.93 14.47
C TYR A 53 15.88 -8.92 14.47
N PHE A 54 16.12 -10.16 14.09
CA PHE A 54 15.23 -11.27 14.42
C PHE A 54 15.56 -11.81 15.81
N ASN A 55 14.57 -12.36 16.50
CA ASN A 55 14.72 -12.92 17.84
C ASN A 55 15.73 -14.06 17.94
N ASP A 56 16.08 -14.68 16.85
CA ASP A 56 16.98 -15.81 16.71
C ASP A 56 18.34 -15.45 16.07
N ASP A 57 18.45 -14.24 15.53
CA ASP A 57 19.71 -13.68 14.98
C ASP A 57 19.86 -12.21 15.37
N LEU A 58 20.41 -12.00 16.56
CA LEU A 58 20.70 -10.67 17.09
C LEU A 58 22.03 -10.07 16.57
N ASN A 59 22.72 -10.76 15.68
CA ASN A 59 24.00 -10.31 15.13
C ASN A 59 23.86 -9.67 13.73
N ASN A 60 22.81 -10.05 12.99
CA ASN A 60 22.57 -9.53 11.65
C ASN A 60 21.27 -8.72 11.61
N PHE A 61 21.27 -7.64 10.82
CA PHE A 61 20.08 -6.84 10.61
C PHE A 61 19.00 -7.65 9.90
N ALA A 62 17.80 -7.58 10.43
CA ALA A 62 16.64 -8.26 9.89
C ALA A 62 16.11 -7.57 8.62
N THR A 63 15.74 -8.39 7.65
CA THR A 63 14.87 -7.99 6.53
C THR A 63 13.66 -8.92 6.56
N ILE A 64 12.46 -8.37 6.67
CA ILE A 64 11.25 -9.20 6.74
C ILE A 64 10.98 -9.87 5.41
N THR A 65 10.52 -11.12 5.46
CA THR A 65 10.17 -11.90 4.27
C THR A 65 8.82 -11.48 3.71
N GLY A 66 8.75 -11.31 2.40
CA GLY A 66 7.51 -10.95 1.71
C GLY A 66 7.33 -9.45 1.52
N LYS A 67 6.32 -9.06 0.73
CA LYS A 67 5.98 -7.67 0.45
C LYS A 67 5.02 -7.15 1.53
N PRO A 68 5.37 -6.09 2.27
CA PRO A 68 4.50 -5.52 3.29
C PRO A 68 3.16 -5.07 2.74
N ARG A 69 2.08 -5.27 3.49
CA ARG A 69 0.70 -4.93 3.10
C ARG A 69 -0.02 -4.06 4.11
N LYS A 70 0.20 -4.33 5.39
CA LYS A 70 -0.48 -3.60 6.47
C LYS A 70 0.44 -3.46 7.67
N ILE A 71 0.35 -2.30 8.31
CA ILE A 71 1.01 -2.00 9.58
C ILE A 71 -0.06 -1.55 10.58
N ILE A 72 0.08 -1.98 11.83
CA ILE A 72 -0.63 -1.44 12.97
C ILE A 72 0.33 -1.30 14.14
N ALA A 73 0.28 -0.17 14.85
CA ALA A 73 1.15 0.10 15.98
C ALA A 73 0.32 0.44 17.22
N TRP A 74 0.68 -0.16 18.36
CA TRP A 74 0.01 0.09 19.64
C TRP A 74 0.97 -0.04 20.81
N ARG A 75 0.52 0.39 21.96
CA ARG A 75 1.24 0.18 23.22
C ARG A 75 0.49 -0.82 24.07
N GLY A 76 1.18 -1.82 24.59
CA GLY A 76 0.64 -2.77 25.54
C GLY A 76 0.17 -2.08 26.82
N ILE A 77 -0.98 -2.48 27.33
CA ILE A 77 -1.54 -1.92 28.57
C ILE A 77 -0.87 -2.59 29.76
N THR A 78 -0.62 -3.87 29.65
CA THR A 78 -0.10 -4.72 30.73
C THR A 78 1.39 -4.49 30.97
N ASP A 79 2.21 -4.35 29.92
CA ASP A 79 3.67 -4.23 30.04
C ASP A 79 4.22 -2.85 29.63
N GLY A 80 3.37 -1.98 29.07
CA GLY A 80 3.76 -0.65 28.59
C GLY A 80 4.71 -0.67 27.39
N ALA A 81 4.96 -1.82 26.78
CA ALA A 81 5.85 -1.95 25.65
C ALA A 81 5.19 -1.48 24.34
N ASP A 82 6.02 -1.04 23.41
CA ASP A 82 5.61 -0.64 22.08
C ASP A 82 5.62 -1.85 21.13
N TYR A 83 4.51 -2.06 20.46
CA TYR A 83 4.29 -3.12 19.48
C TYR A 83 3.99 -2.55 18.11
N ILE A 84 4.54 -3.18 17.08
CA ILE A 84 4.22 -2.88 15.68
C ILE A 84 4.01 -4.22 14.96
N ALA A 85 2.78 -4.50 14.54
CA ALA A 85 2.50 -5.65 13.69
C ALA A 85 2.64 -5.27 12.22
N ILE A 86 3.28 -6.14 11.46
CA ILE A 86 3.54 -6.00 10.03
C ILE A 86 3.09 -7.26 9.32
N ALA A 87 2.07 -7.16 8.49
CA ALA A 87 1.62 -8.23 7.63
C ALA A 87 2.24 -8.10 6.24
N THR A 88 2.90 -9.16 5.77
CA THR A 88 3.37 -9.30 4.39
C THR A 88 2.49 -10.31 3.65
N HIS A 89 2.66 -10.49 2.35
CA HIS A 89 1.90 -11.52 1.64
C HIS A 89 2.26 -12.95 2.08
N THR A 90 3.39 -13.16 2.75
CA THR A 90 3.87 -14.47 3.20
C THR A 90 3.84 -14.67 4.70
N HIS A 91 4.07 -13.61 5.50
CA HIS A 91 4.27 -13.68 6.94
C HIS A 91 3.55 -12.57 7.69
N LEU A 92 3.38 -12.80 8.98
CA LEU A 92 2.94 -11.82 9.95
C LEU A 92 3.99 -11.70 11.05
N TYR A 93 4.52 -10.49 11.22
CA TYR A 93 5.54 -10.20 12.23
C TYR A 93 5.02 -9.22 13.27
N VAL A 94 5.58 -9.31 14.47
CA VAL A 94 5.47 -8.28 15.50
C VAL A 94 6.87 -7.79 15.84
N LEU A 95 7.05 -6.48 15.83
CA LEU A 95 8.24 -5.80 16.30
C LEU A 95 8.02 -5.34 17.75
N LYS A 96 8.88 -5.79 18.67
CA LYS A 96 8.93 -5.37 20.06
C LYS A 96 10.39 -5.15 20.48
N ASN A 97 10.70 -4.02 21.08
CA ASN A 97 12.06 -3.73 21.58
C ASN A 97 13.16 -3.90 20.51
N SER A 98 12.91 -3.44 19.28
CA SER A 98 13.83 -3.56 18.12
C SER A 98 14.07 -4.98 17.64
N VAL A 99 13.23 -5.94 18.01
CA VAL A 99 13.33 -7.35 17.60
C VAL A 99 12.03 -7.80 16.92
N PHE A 100 12.16 -8.42 15.76
CA PHE A 100 11.05 -9.05 15.05
C PHE A 100 10.79 -10.46 15.55
N TYR A 101 9.52 -10.76 15.70
CA TYR A 101 8.99 -12.09 16.05
C TYR A 101 8.01 -12.53 14.97
N ASP A 102 8.16 -13.74 14.48
CA ASP A 102 7.22 -14.33 13.52
C ASP A 102 6.03 -14.94 14.27
N ILE A 103 4.89 -14.30 14.13
CA ILE A 103 3.61 -14.72 14.71
C ILE A 103 2.62 -15.25 13.65
N THR A 104 3.11 -15.56 12.44
CA THR A 104 2.28 -16.04 11.33
C THR A 104 1.42 -17.22 11.78
N PRO A 105 0.09 -17.17 11.61
CA PRO A 105 -0.78 -18.31 11.93
C PRO A 105 -0.44 -19.54 11.09
N LEU A 106 -0.69 -20.71 11.62
CA LEU A 106 -0.54 -21.97 10.91
C LEU A 106 -1.89 -22.42 10.33
N ARG A 107 -1.87 -22.81 9.07
CA ARG A 107 -3.00 -23.50 8.44
C ARG A 107 -3.06 -24.96 8.89
N LYS A 108 -1.90 -25.61 9.00
CA LYS A 108 -1.72 -27.00 9.42
C LYS A 108 -0.34 -27.18 10.03
N SER A 109 -0.19 -28.16 10.90
CA SER A 109 1.12 -28.69 11.31
C SER A 109 1.10 -30.22 11.25
N THR A 110 2.19 -30.83 10.79
CA THR A 110 2.44 -32.27 10.88
C THR A 110 3.70 -32.45 11.71
N VAL A 111 3.58 -33.15 12.82
CA VAL A 111 4.64 -33.24 13.82
C VAL A 111 5.21 -34.63 13.94
N ASN A 112 6.46 -34.74 14.46
CA ASN A 112 7.15 -35.99 14.74
C ASN A 112 7.30 -36.93 13.53
N MET A 113 7.56 -36.38 12.35
CA MET A 113 7.78 -37.17 11.14
C MET A 113 9.15 -37.84 11.15
N THR A 114 9.21 -39.03 10.59
CA THR A 114 10.46 -39.82 10.51
C THR A 114 10.96 -39.87 9.08
N ASN A 115 12.13 -39.27 8.82
CA ASN A 115 12.82 -39.24 7.54
C ASN A 115 11.96 -38.87 6.31
N PRO A 116 11.19 -37.77 6.37
CA PRO A 116 10.31 -37.40 5.26
C PRO A 116 11.05 -36.78 4.07
N LEU A 117 12.34 -36.44 4.20
CA LEU A 117 13.10 -35.69 3.21
C LEU A 117 13.85 -36.65 2.26
N VAL A 118 13.73 -36.38 0.96
CA VAL A 118 14.47 -37.08 -0.10
C VAL A 118 15.26 -36.08 -0.92
N VAL A 119 16.56 -36.31 -1.06
CA VAL A 119 17.46 -35.44 -1.83
C VAL A 119 18.23 -36.25 -2.88
N THR A 120 18.52 -35.65 -4.02
CA THR A 120 19.26 -36.26 -5.12
C THR A 120 20.63 -35.59 -5.27
N ASN A 121 21.69 -36.37 -5.46
CA ASN A 121 23.03 -35.84 -5.64
C ASN A 121 23.10 -34.79 -6.75
N GLY A 122 23.70 -33.65 -6.45
CA GLY A 122 23.85 -32.50 -7.37
C GLY A 122 22.60 -31.63 -7.52
N SER A 123 21.48 -31.99 -6.87
CA SER A 123 20.23 -31.20 -6.90
C SER A 123 20.03 -30.41 -5.60
N ASN A 124 19.49 -29.19 -5.72
CA ASN A 124 19.02 -28.42 -4.57
C ASN A 124 17.51 -28.58 -4.32
N ILE A 125 16.83 -29.42 -5.11
CA ILE A 125 15.41 -29.73 -4.90
C ILE A 125 15.31 -30.81 -3.82
N VAL A 126 14.57 -30.51 -2.76
CA VAL A 126 14.23 -31.43 -1.68
C VAL A 126 12.78 -31.85 -1.84
N THR A 127 12.56 -33.16 -1.92
CA THR A 127 11.21 -33.75 -1.93
C THR A 127 10.80 -34.11 -0.50
N VAL A 128 9.60 -33.73 -0.12
CA VAL A 128 9.02 -34.02 1.21
C VAL A 128 7.80 -34.91 1.04
N THR A 129 7.71 -35.94 1.85
CA THR A 129 6.54 -36.82 1.94
C THR A 129 5.75 -36.51 3.20
N ASP A 130 4.55 -35.97 3.06
CA ASP A 130 3.58 -35.69 4.13
C ASP A 130 2.18 -36.05 3.63
N THR A 131 1.66 -37.19 4.06
CA THR A 131 0.39 -37.74 3.55
C THR A 131 -0.80 -36.85 3.85
N GLY A 132 -1.55 -36.50 2.81
CA GLY A 132 -2.75 -35.66 2.94
C GLY A 132 -2.44 -34.25 3.45
N HIS A 133 -1.34 -33.64 2.98
CA HIS A 133 -0.90 -32.32 3.44
C HIS A 133 -1.89 -31.21 3.06
N GLY A 134 -2.71 -31.37 2.03
CA GLY A 134 -3.70 -30.40 1.58
C GLY A 134 -3.11 -29.02 1.24
N ALA A 135 -1.83 -28.98 0.86
CA ALA A 135 -1.15 -27.76 0.44
C ALA A 135 -1.37 -27.50 -1.04
N THR A 136 -1.18 -26.25 -1.45
CA THR A 136 -1.15 -25.81 -2.85
C THR A 136 0.25 -25.31 -3.21
N SER A 137 0.60 -25.36 -4.49
CA SER A 137 1.87 -24.79 -4.96
C SER A 137 1.88 -23.29 -4.66
N GLY A 138 2.98 -22.82 -4.05
CA GLY A 138 3.10 -21.44 -3.56
C GLY A 138 2.84 -21.26 -2.06
N ASP A 139 2.30 -22.26 -1.35
CA ASP A 139 2.25 -22.25 0.11
C ASP A 139 3.66 -22.14 0.69
N TYR A 140 3.79 -21.52 1.86
CA TYR A 140 5.03 -21.46 2.63
C TYR A 140 5.04 -22.51 3.73
N VAL A 141 6.19 -23.21 3.84
CA VAL A 141 6.40 -24.26 4.82
C VAL A 141 7.69 -24.00 5.59
N VAL A 142 7.62 -24.05 6.92
CA VAL A 142 8.78 -24.06 7.80
C VAL A 142 9.00 -25.50 8.28
N ILE A 143 10.22 -25.98 8.15
CA ILE A 143 10.65 -27.29 8.66
C ILE A 143 11.47 -27.03 9.92
N THR A 144 11.19 -27.79 11.00
CA THR A 144 11.97 -27.72 12.24
C THR A 144 12.48 -29.10 12.62
N ASP A 145 13.55 -29.11 13.42
CA ASP A 145 14.19 -30.31 13.95
C ASP A 145 14.76 -31.28 12.90
N ALA A 146 14.91 -30.80 11.65
CA ALA A 146 15.57 -31.57 10.62
C ALA A 146 17.08 -31.65 10.86
N THR A 147 17.63 -32.86 10.70
CA THR A 147 19.08 -33.12 10.69
C THR A 147 19.63 -33.02 9.27
N ALA A 148 20.95 -32.78 9.14
CA ALA A 148 21.60 -32.73 7.84
C ALA A 148 21.32 -33.98 6.99
N THR A 149 20.96 -33.77 5.72
CA THR A 149 20.57 -34.84 4.81
C THR A 149 21.26 -34.67 3.46
N GLY A 150 21.97 -35.72 2.99
CA GLY A 150 22.63 -35.74 1.69
C GLY A 150 23.65 -34.63 1.46
N GLY A 151 24.22 -34.05 2.52
CA GLY A 151 25.15 -32.93 2.47
C GLY A 151 24.49 -31.54 2.53
N ILE A 152 23.17 -31.45 2.54
CA ILE A 152 22.46 -30.21 2.88
C ILE A 152 22.48 -30.08 4.41
N SER A 153 22.88 -28.89 4.89
CA SER A 153 23.03 -28.65 6.34
C SER A 153 21.68 -28.58 7.06
N ALA A 154 21.68 -28.90 8.36
CA ALA A 154 20.51 -28.77 9.21
C ALA A 154 19.99 -27.31 9.22
N ASN A 155 20.88 -26.33 9.26
CA ASN A 155 20.49 -24.91 9.24
C ASN A 155 19.77 -24.54 7.93
N THR A 156 20.22 -25.07 6.79
CA THR A 156 19.53 -24.87 5.51
C THR A 156 18.14 -25.50 5.54
N LEU A 157 18.00 -26.75 6.02
CA LEU A 157 16.71 -27.44 6.08
C LEU A 157 15.73 -26.77 7.05
N ASN A 158 16.22 -26.28 8.18
CA ASN A 158 15.44 -25.60 9.22
C ASN A 158 15.36 -24.07 8.99
N ASN A 159 15.20 -23.65 7.74
CA ASN A 159 15.08 -22.23 7.40
C ASN A 159 13.81 -21.64 8.04
N LYS A 160 13.97 -20.71 8.97
CA LYS A 160 12.87 -20.10 9.72
C LYS A 160 12.00 -19.18 8.87
N SER A 161 12.55 -18.59 7.80
CA SER A 161 11.75 -17.86 6.81
C SER A 161 10.90 -18.78 5.93
N GLY A 162 11.06 -20.10 6.09
CA GLY A 162 10.35 -21.10 5.31
C GLY A 162 10.77 -21.17 3.85
N TYR A 163 10.15 -22.11 3.17
CA TYR A 163 10.31 -22.34 1.74
C TYR A 163 8.96 -22.29 1.04
N SER A 164 8.91 -21.65 -0.11
CA SER A 164 7.77 -21.81 -1.02
C SER A 164 7.84 -23.21 -1.63
N ILE A 165 6.70 -23.89 -1.66
CA ILE A 165 6.61 -25.27 -2.10
C ILE A 165 5.95 -25.40 -3.47
N ILE A 166 6.30 -26.48 -4.17
CA ILE A 166 5.61 -26.93 -5.38
C ILE A 166 5.00 -28.29 -5.05
N VAL A 167 3.69 -28.39 -5.11
CA VAL A 167 2.95 -29.62 -4.87
C VAL A 167 3.13 -30.56 -6.04
N VAL A 168 3.50 -31.82 -5.77
CA VAL A 168 3.64 -32.89 -6.75
C VAL A 168 2.35 -33.72 -6.81
N ASP A 169 1.84 -34.10 -5.64
CA ASP A 169 0.59 -34.84 -5.44
C ASP A 169 0.05 -34.62 -4.03
N ASP A 170 -1.05 -35.28 -3.65
CA ASP A 170 -1.71 -35.12 -2.34
C ASP A 170 -0.82 -35.46 -1.13
N ASN A 171 0.30 -36.16 -1.35
CA ASN A 171 1.18 -36.70 -0.32
C ASN A 171 2.61 -36.20 -0.42
N THR A 172 2.96 -35.50 -1.51
CA THR A 172 4.34 -35.08 -1.76
C THR A 172 4.40 -33.66 -2.31
N PHE A 173 5.39 -32.93 -1.85
CA PHE A 173 5.75 -31.61 -2.40
C PHE A 173 7.26 -31.45 -2.46
N THR A 174 7.73 -30.43 -3.17
CA THR A 174 9.14 -30.10 -3.29
C THR A 174 9.37 -28.64 -2.90
N PHE A 175 10.58 -28.36 -2.42
CA PHE A 175 11.10 -27.00 -2.27
C PHE A 175 12.54 -26.92 -2.75
N THR A 176 13.01 -25.70 -3.01
CA THR A 176 14.38 -25.44 -3.45
C THR A 176 15.21 -24.94 -2.27
N ALA A 177 16.19 -25.73 -1.86
CA ALA A 177 17.14 -25.35 -0.82
C ALA A 177 18.24 -24.44 -1.37
N ASP A 178 18.89 -23.65 -0.51
CA ASP A 178 19.95 -22.71 -0.89
C ASP A 178 21.24 -23.41 -1.35
N THR A 179 21.41 -24.69 -0.98
CA THR A 179 22.57 -25.51 -1.35
C THR A 179 22.18 -26.83 -1.99
N ALA A 180 22.95 -27.26 -2.97
CA ALA A 180 22.73 -28.56 -3.61
C ALA A 180 23.23 -29.72 -2.73
N ALA A 181 22.53 -30.86 -2.80
CA ALA A 181 22.95 -32.07 -2.13
C ALA A 181 24.26 -32.66 -2.74
N THR A 182 25.16 -33.13 -1.91
CA THR A 182 26.42 -33.77 -2.33
C THR A 182 26.32 -35.27 -2.45
N SER A 183 25.22 -35.85 -2.00
CA SER A 183 24.87 -37.30 -2.16
C SER A 183 23.36 -37.48 -2.16
N GLY A 184 22.89 -38.55 -2.81
CA GLY A 184 21.48 -38.96 -2.71
C GLY A 184 21.22 -39.56 -1.33
N ALA A 185 20.14 -39.14 -0.66
CA ALA A 185 19.75 -39.66 0.65
C ALA A 185 18.24 -39.52 0.88
N THR A 186 17.68 -40.43 1.69
CA THR A 186 16.40 -40.26 2.37
C THR A 186 16.72 -40.07 3.85
N GLY A 187 16.19 -39.01 4.47
CA GLY A 187 16.58 -38.66 5.84
C GLY A 187 15.81 -37.48 6.40
N GLY A 188 16.48 -36.73 7.24
CA GLY A 188 15.98 -35.57 7.97
C GLY A 188 15.88 -35.80 9.47
N GLY A 189 15.80 -37.06 9.95
CA GLY A 189 15.67 -37.34 11.39
C GLY A 189 14.35 -38.02 11.78
N THR A 190 14.12 -38.16 13.07
CA THR A 190 12.98 -38.96 13.61
C THR A 190 11.89 -38.10 14.29
N ALA A 191 12.05 -36.81 14.31
CA ALA A 191 11.12 -35.92 14.99
C ALA A 191 11.02 -34.58 14.25
N ILE A 192 10.79 -34.65 12.92
CA ILE A 192 10.68 -33.47 12.08
C ILE A 192 9.25 -32.92 12.16
N ASP A 193 9.14 -31.64 12.38
CA ASP A 193 7.85 -30.94 12.25
C ASP A 193 7.79 -30.13 10.95
N ILE A 194 6.64 -30.18 10.30
CA ILE A 194 6.32 -29.41 9.10
C ILE A 194 5.18 -28.45 9.43
N LEU A 195 5.47 -27.16 9.38
CA LEU A 195 4.55 -26.08 9.73
C LEU A 195 4.11 -25.36 8.44
N TYR A 196 2.84 -25.49 8.07
CA TYR A 196 2.26 -24.81 6.91
C TYR A 196 1.77 -23.43 7.32
N LEU A 197 2.44 -22.38 6.84
CA LEU A 197 2.09 -21.01 7.12
C LEU A 197 0.82 -20.60 6.38
N LEU A 198 0.14 -19.58 6.88
CA LEU A 198 -1.06 -19.05 6.24
C LEU A 198 -0.75 -18.19 5.00
N GLY A 199 0.46 -17.63 4.89
CA GLY A 199 0.89 -16.81 3.75
C GLY A 199 1.15 -17.60 2.48
N HIS A 200 1.19 -16.92 1.35
CA HIS A 200 1.37 -17.53 0.04
C HIS A 200 2.45 -16.79 -0.78
N ALA A 201 3.25 -17.52 -1.56
CA ALA A 201 4.33 -16.96 -2.37
C ALA A 201 3.82 -16.04 -3.50
N GLU A 202 2.65 -16.33 -4.02
CA GLU A 202 2.08 -15.49 -5.07
C GLU A 202 1.50 -14.21 -4.49
N ASN A 203 2.16 -13.13 -4.81
CA ASN A 203 1.81 -11.78 -4.43
C ASN A 203 1.04 -11.08 -5.56
N VAL A 204 0.11 -11.79 -6.17
CA VAL A 204 -0.57 -11.32 -7.38
C VAL A 204 -1.76 -10.42 -7.05
N GLY A 205 -1.80 -9.25 -7.70
CA GLY A 205 -3.06 -8.60 -8.01
C GLY A 205 -3.71 -9.26 -9.21
N ASN A 206 -4.86 -8.78 -9.67
CA ASN A 206 -5.55 -9.30 -10.83
C ASN A 206 -4.56 -9.60 -11.97
N GLN A 207 -4.25 -10.86 -12.15
CA GLN A 207 -3.80 -11.30 -13.47
C GLN A 207 -5.04 -11.26 -14.36
N SER A 208 -4.88 -10.82 -15.58
CA SER A 208 -5.96 -10.81 -16.57
C SER A 208 -6.75 -12.09 -16.43
N SER A 209 -8.03 -11.98 -16.08
CA SER A 209 -8.93 -13.11 -16.23
C SER A 209 -8.85 -13.50 -17.70
N ASP A 210 -8.20 -14.62 -17.98
CA ASP A 210 -8.38 -15.23 -19.29
C ASP A 210 -9.85 -15.66 -19.31
N PRO A 211 -10.69 -15.07 -20.17
CA PRO A 211 -12.10 -15.38 -20.18
C PRO A 211 -12.32 -16.76 -20.81
N ALA A 212 -11.79 -17.79 -20.21
CA ALA A 212 -11.77 -19.15 -20.75
C ALA A 212 -13.14 -19.84 -20.81
N LEU A 213 -14.21 -19.21 -20.34
CA LEU A 213 -15.54 -19.79 -20.32
C LEU A 213 -16.59 -18.82 -20.85
N GLY A 214 -16.87 -18.81 -22.13
CA GLY A 214 -17.97 -18.03 -22.70
C GLY A 214 -18.12 -18.21 -24.22
N TYR A 215 -19.31 -17.97 -24.74
CA TYR A 215 -19.55 -17.88 -26.18
C TYR A 215 -18.73 -16.71 -26.76
N GLY A 216 -17.80 -17.01 -27.65
CA GLY A 216 -16.98 -16.02 -28.33
C GLY A 216 -15.51 -16.01 -27.94
N ILE A 217 -15.06 -16.94 -27.12
CA ILE A 217 -13.65 -17.15 -26.81
C ILE A 217 -13.06 -18.17 -27.77
N GLY A 218 -12.03 -17.77 -28.49
CA GLY A 218 -11.39 -18.55 -29.55
C GLY A 218 -11.84 -18.14 -30.95
N GLY A 219 -10.94 -18.26 -31.90
CA GLY A 219 -11.23 -17.94 -33.29
C GLY A 219 -12.26 -18.91 -33.92
N TRP A 220 -13.03 -18.43 -34.89
CA TRP A 220 -13.84 -19.25 -35.74
C TRP A 220 -12.92 -20.19 -36.56
N GLY A 221 -12.91 -21.46 -36.20
CA GLY A 221 -12.05 -22.48 -36.82
C GLY A 221 -10.85 -22.83 -35.94
N SER A 222 -10.48 -24.11 -35.94
CA SER A 222 -9.41 -24.63 -35.09
C SER A 222 -8.13 -23.83 -35.23
N PHE A 223 -7.73 -23.19 -34.18
CA PHE A 223 -6.41 -22.59 -34.03
C PHE A 223 -5.47 -23.63 -33.42
N VAL A 224 -4.24 -23.68 -33.89
CA VAL A 224 -3.23 -24.59 -33.35
C VAL A 224 -3.01 -24.27 -31.86
N GLY A 225 -3.56 -25.12 -30.97
CA GLY A 225 -3.37 -25.04 -29.51
C GLY A 225 -4.55 -24.52 -28.69
N GLY A 226 -5.72 -24.26 -29.29
CA GLY A 226 -6.92 -23.86 -28.56
C GLY A 226 -8.14 -24.73 -28.87
N PRO A 227 -9.14 -24.83 -27.94
CA PRO A 227 -10.36 -25.59 -28.19
C PRO A 227 -11.15 -24.99 -29.35
N GLY A 228 -11.57 -25.84 -30.28
CA GLY A 228 -12.45 -25.49 -31.39
C GLY A 228 -13.92 -25.45 -30.98
N TRP A 229 -14.79 -25.06 -31.91
CA TRP A 229 -16.24 -25.12 -31.70
C TRP A 229 -16.69 -26.58 -31.47
N GLY A 230 -17.20 -26.85 -30.26
CA GLY A 230 -17.66 -28.18 -29.87
C GLY A 230 -16.71 -28.95 -28.97
N ASP A 231 -15.50 -28.48 -28.74
CA ASP A 231 -14.60 -29.05 -27.72
C ASP A 231 -15.04 -28.61 -26.34
N ALA A 232 -14.99 -29.54 -25.39
CA ALA A 232 -15.17 -29.19 -24.01
C ALA A 232 -14.09 -28.18 -23.59
N ALA A 233 -14.47 -27.12 -22.88
CA ALA A 233 -13.50 -26.22 -22.30
C ALA A 233 -12.50 -27.06 -21.50
N ASP A 234 -11.21 -26.89 -21.78
CA ASP A 234 -10.16 -27.52 -21.00
C ASP A 234 -10.29 -26.97 -19.57
N GLY A 235 -10.71 -27.82 -18.64
CA GLY A 235 -10.97 -27.46 -17.24
C GLY A 235 -9.74 -27.04 -16.43
N THR A 236 -8.64 -26.74 -17.11
CA THR A 236 -7.36 -26.34 -16.49
C THR A 236 -7.14 -24.84 -16.42
N SER A 237 -8.04 -24.02 -16.96
CA SER A 237 -7.95 -22.57 -16.73
C SER A 237 -8.72 -22.20 -15.46
N ASP A 238 -8.13 -22.44 -14.33
CA ASP A 238 -8.52 -21.82 -13.08
C ASP A 238 -8.25 -20.32 -13.17
N THR A 239 -9.18 -19.60 -13.78
CA THR A 239 -9.21 -18.15 -13.74
C THR A 239 -9.76 -17.69 -12.43
N VAL A 240 -8.95 -17.81 -11.44
CA VAL A 240 -9.22 -17.18 -10.16
C VAL A 240 -9.00 -15.69 -10.36
N SER A 241 -10.01 -14.89 -10.11
CA SER A 241 -9.84 -13.44 -9.87
C SER A 241 -8.95 -13.31 -8.64
N LEU A 242 -7.67 -13.15 -8.87
CA LEU A 242 -6.68 -13.10 -7.81
C LEU A 242 -6.66 -11.69 -7.23
N ASP A 243 -7.49 -11.45 -6.22
CA ASP A 243 -7.28 -10.34 -5.31
C ASP A 243 -5.86 -10.48 -4.72
N ALA A 244 -5.10 -9.40 -4.60
CA ALA A 244 -3.77 -9.45 -3.97
C ALA A 244 -3.85 -10.06 -2.57
N THR A 245 -2.86 -10.87 -2.19
CA THR A 245 -2.74 -11.38 -0.82
C THR A 245 -2.59 -10.20 0.13
N ASN A 246 -3.56 -10.04 0.99
CA ASN A 246 -3.69 -8.89 1.87
C ASN A 246 -4.29 -9.28 3.21
N TRP A 247 -4.08 -8.44 4.23
CA TRP A 247 -4.51 -8.70 5.59
C TRP A 247 -5.31 -7.53 6.14
N THR A 248 -6.28 -7.84 6.98
CA THR A 248 -6.89 -6.88 7.88
C THR A 248 -6.51 -7.19 9.32
N MET A 249 -6.24 -6.15 10.07
CA MET A 249 -5.86 -6.23 11.47
C MET A 249 -6.63 -5.18 12.25
N ALA A 250 -7.11 -5.54 13.43
CA ALA A 250 -7.80 -4.65 14.36
C ALA A 250 -7.36 -4.94 15.79
N LEU A 251 -7.41 -3.93 16.66
CA LEU A 251 -7.07 -4.10 18.07
C LEU A 251 -8.32 -4.42 18.88
N TRP A 252 -8.19 -5.38 19.78
CA TRP A 252 -9.17 -5.70 20.81
C TRP A 252 -8.55 -5.43 22.18
N GLY A 253 -8.61 -4.17 22.62
CA GLY A 253 -7.81 -3.72 23.76
C GLY A 253 -6.34 -3.62 23.38
N GLU A 254 -5.50 -4.43 23.99
CA GLU A 254 -4.07 -4.54 23.65
C GLU A 254 -3.78 -5.72 22.68
N ASP A 255 -4.76 -6.58 22.42
CA ASP A 255 -4.60 -7.78 21.61
C ASP A 255 -4.90 -7.54 20.14
N LEU A 256 -4.40 -8.40 19.29
CA LEU A 256 -4.49 -8.27 17.85
C LEU A 256 -5.44 -9.31 17.26
N ILE A 257 -6.51 -8.84 16.61
CA ILE A 257 -7.36 -9.65 15.75
C ILE A 257 -6.85 -9.55 14.32
N ILE A 258 -6.79 -10.69 13.64
CA ILE A 258 -6.12 -10.83 12.35
C ILE A 258 -7.00 -11.62 11.40
N ASN A 259 -7.04 -11.17 10.16
CA ASN A 259 -7.69 -11.90 9.08
C ASN A 259 -6.83 -11.80 7.82
N ASN A 260 -6.46 -12.93 7.25
CA ASN A 260 -5.99 -12.99 5.87
C ASN A 260 -7.22 -12.94 4.96
N ARG A 261 -7.21 -12.09 3.94
CA ARG A 261 -8.35 -11.91 3.02
C ARG A 261 -8.91 -13.24 2.52
N ASN A 262 -10.22 -13.42 2.62
CA ASN A 262 -10.96 -14.65 2.32
C ASN A 262 -10.56 -15.85 3.19
N GLY A 263 -9.79 -15.64 4.24
CA GLY A 263 -9.36 -16.66 5.19
C GLY A 263 -10.08 -16.57 6.54
N GLN A 264 -9.67 -17.41 7.45
CA GLN A 264 -10.20 -17.50 8.81
C GLN A 264 -9.79 -16.31 9.67
N LEU A 265 -10.38 -16.18 10.85
CA LEU A 265 -10.09 -15.15 11.84
C LEU A 265 -9.14 -15.71 12.89
N TYR A 266 -8.11 -14.94 13.20
CA TYR A 266 -7.08 -15.30 14.17
C TYR A 266 -6.97 -14.24 15.25
N TYR A 267 -6.46 -14.66 16.39
CA TYR A 267 -6.24 -13.85 17.57
C TYR A 267 -4.80 -14.03 18.07
N TRP A 268 -4.17 -12.95 18.46
CA TRP A 268 -2.87 -12.98 19.10
C TRP A 268 -2.93 -12.18 20.40
N ASP A 269 -2.73 -12.89 21.52
CA ASP A 269 -2.74 -12.34 22.87
C ASP A 269 -1.38 -11.71 23.18
N THR A 270 -1.39 -10.41 23.45
CA THR A 270 -0.18 -9.65 23.78
C THR A 270 0.35 -9.99 25.18
N SER A 271 -0.53 -10.42 26.09
CA SER A 271 -0.22 -10.69 27.50
C SER A 271 0.13 -12.15 27.79
N ASP A 272 -0.39 -13.10 26.99
CA ASP A 272 -0.20 -14.53 27.22
C ASP A 272 1.02 -15.08 26.47
N ASN A 273 1.86 -15.83 27.17
CA ASN A 273 3.03 -16.57 26.62
C ASN A 273 4.09 -15.72 25.88
N GLY A 274 3.95 -14.39 25.81
CA GLY A 274 4.91 -13.49 25.17
C GLY A 274 4.88 -13.52 23.66
N VAL A 275 5.81 -12.76 23.06
CA VAL A 275 5.91 -12.54 21.60
C VAL A 275 6.35 -13.75 20.76
N THR A 276 6.61 -14.88 21.39
CA THR A 276 7.12 -16.09 20.70
C THR A 276 6.01 -17.03 20.24
N THR A 277 4.77 -16.83 20.68
CA THR A 277 3.62 -17.64 20.26
C THR A 277 3.05 -17.14 18.94
N ARG A 278 2.65 -18.07 18.08
CA ARG A 278 1.94 -17.74 16.83
C ARG A 278 0.48 -17.38 17.13
N ALA A 279 -0.12 -16.57 16.25
CA ALA A 279 -1.54 -16.24 16.35
C ALA A 279 -2.40 -17.52 16.24
N ALA A 280 -3.40 -17.62 17.12
CA ALA A 280 -4.30 -18.77 17.23
C ALA A 280 -5.60 -18.53 16.47
N LEU A 281 -6.29 -19.61 16.09
CA LEU A 281 -7.55 -19.56 15.40
C LEU A 281 -8.68 -19.20 16.38
N ILE A 282 -9.44 -18.14 16.13
CA ILE A 282 -10.54 -17.69 17.01
C ILE A 282 -11.58 -18.80 17.21
N SER A 283 -11.89 -19.59 16.18
CA SER A 283 -12.86 -20.69 16.30
C SER A 283 -12.40 -21.86 17.18
N ALA A 284 -11.13 -21.89 17.54
CA ALA A 284 -10.56 -22.88 18.46
C ALA A 284 -10.51 -22.39 19.91
N GLU A 285 -10.80 -21.10 20.14
CA GLU A 285 -10.79 -20.50 21.48
C GLU A 285 -11.93 -21.03 22.37
N SER A 286 -11.69 -21.01 23.67
CA SER A 286 -12.71 -21.44 24.66
C SER A 286 -13.94 -20.55 24.58
N GLY A 287 -15.13 -21.16 24.44
CA GLY A 287 -16.41 -20.44 24.29
C GLY A 287 -16.73 -19.99 22.87
N ALA A 288 -15.85 -20.25 21.90
CA ALA A 288 -16.11 -19.89 20.52
C ALA A 288 -17.38 -20.54 19.97
N SER A 289 -18.21 -19.75 19.33
CA SER A 289 -19.47 -20.22 18.76
C SER A 289 -19.84 -19.43 17.50
N GLY A 290 -20.09 -20.15 16.41
CA GLY A 290 -20.56 -19.56 15.16
C GLY A 290 -19.59 -18.59 14.50
N VAL A 291 -18.30 -18.65 14.81
CA VAL A 291 -17.26 -17.81 14.19
C VAL A 291 -17.27 -18.03 12.67
N PRO A 292 -17.22 -16.96 11.84
CA PRO A 292 -17.16 -17.10 10.40
C PRO A 292 -15.93 -17.92 9.96
N VAL A 293 -16.13 -18.91 9.11
CA VAL A 293 -15.03 -19.77 8.59
C VAL A 293 -14.15 -19.04 7.59
N ALA A 294 -14.57 -17.89 7.09
CA ALA A 294 -13.79 -17.00 6.26
C ALA A 294 -14.37 -15.60 6.32
N ALA A 295 -13.53 -14.59 6.10
CA ALA A 295 -13.96 -13.21 5.92
C ALA A 295 -13.03 -12.49 4.93
N ARG A 296 -13.59 -11.52 4.23
CA ARG A 296 -12.83 -10.68 3.31
C ARG A 296 -12.12 -9.54 4.04
N THR A 297 -12.74 -9.02 5.06
CA THR A 297 -12.24 -7.91 5.90
C THR A 297 -12.83 -7.99 7.29
N ILE A 298 -12.10 -7.49 8.27
CA ILE A 298 -12.56 -7.39 9.66
C ILE A 298 -12.35 -5.97 10.19
N THR A 299 -13.13 -5.61 11.18
CA THR A 299 -12.93 -4.40 11.99
C THR A 299 -13.55 -4.57 13.37
N VAL A 300 -13.18 -3.71 14.31
CA VAL A 300 -13.81 -3.62 15.62
C VAL A 300 -14.59 -2.32 15.70
N SER A 301 -15.86 -2.40 16.10
CA SER A 301 -16.72 -1.23 16.21
C SER A 301 -16.42 -0.41 17.46
N PHE A 302 -16.71 0.89 17.41
CA PHE A 302 -16.60 1.83 18.50
C PHE A 302 -17.95 2.53 18.74
N PRO A 303 -18.32 2.78 19.98
CA PRO A 303 -17.73 2.42 21.27
C PRO A 303 -18.18 1.06 21.84
N ASP A 304 -18.98 0.32 21.10
CA ASP A 304 -19.76 -0.84 21.56
C ASP A 304 -18.97 -2.16 21.56
N ARG A 305 -17.76 -2.18 21.00
CA ARG A 305 -16.83 -3.32 20.91
C ARG A 305 -17.47 -4.62 20.47
N HIS A 306 -17.78 -4.68 19.18
CA HIS A 306 -18.10 -5.92 18.45
C HIS A 306 -16.98 -6.19 17.44
N LEU A 307 -16.61 -7.44 17.27
CA LEU A 307 -15.81 -7.86 16.12
C LEU A 307 -16.75 -8.03 14.92
N ILE A 308 -16.49 -7.28 13.85
CA ILE A 308 -17.29 -7.27 12.62
C ILE A 308 -16.50 -7.95 11.52
N ALA A 309 -17.09 -8.92 10.84
CA ALA A 309 -16.57 -9.62 9.69
C ALA A 309 -17.43 -9.30 8.45
N GLY A 310 -16.79 -8.78 7.40
CA GLY A 310 -17.43 -8.44 6.13
C GLY A 310 -16.99 -9.35 4.99
N GLY A 311 -17.90 -9.67 4.06
CA GLY A 311 -17.67 -10.62 2.99
C GLY A 311 -17.42 -12.02 3.52
N CYS A 312 -18.36 -12.53 4.32
CA CYS A 312 -18.24 -13.79 5.04
C CYS A 312 -19.45 -14.69 4.76
N PRO A 313 -19.41 -15.99 5.12
CA PRO A 313 -20.60 -16.85 5.03
C PRO A 313 -21.72 -16.35 5.95
N PRO A 314 -23.00 -16.35 5.51
CA PRO A 314 -24.15 -16.15 6.38
C PRO A 314 -24.17 -17.15 7.55
N PHE A 315 -24.84 -16.80 8.64
CA PHE A 315 -24.97 -17.71 9.78
C PHE A 315 -25.57 -19.06 9.35
N GLY A 316 -24.93 -20.16 9.73
CA GLY A 316 -25.32 -21.52 9.36
C GLY A 316 -24.88 -21.97 7.96
N SER A 317 -24.14 -21.17 7.22
CA SER A 317 -23.54 -21.50 5.92
C SER A 317 -22.03 -21.56 6.00
N SER A 318 -21.40 -22.30 5.07
CA SER A 318 -19.94 -22.27 4.83
C SER A 318 -19.59 -21.59 3.51
N VAL A 319 -20.58 -21.19 2.71
CA VAL A 319 -20.37 -20.54 1.40
C VAL A 319 -20.28 -19.03 1.61
N ILE A 320 -19.18 -18.44 1.16
CA ILE A 320 -18.94 -16.99 1.28
C ILE A 320 -19.97 -16.23 0.45
N ASP A 321 -20.66 -15.27 1.07
CA ASP A 321 -21.37 -14.19 0.38
C ASP A 321 -20.52 -12.91 0.51
N PRO A 322 -19.99 -12.36 -0.60
CA PRO A 322 -19.13 -11.19 -0.54
C PRO A 322 -19.79 -9.91 -0.02
N MET A 323 -21.13 -9.90 0.11
CA MET A 323 -21.92 -8.78 0.61
C MET A 323 -22.46 -8.99 2.03
N GLN A 324 -22.16 -10.13 2.65
CA GLN A 324 -22.61 -10.47 4.00
C GLN A 324 -21.74 -9.83 5.07
N ILE A 325 -22.37 -9.32 6.12
CA ILE A 325 -21.71 -8.84 7.35
C ILE A 325 -22.18 -9.71 8.50
N ARG A 326 -21.28 -10.07 9.39
CA ARG A 326 -21.58 -10.70 10.67
C ARG A 326 -20.83 -9.99 11.78
N TRP A 327 -21.41 -9.93 12.95
CA TRP A 327 -20.78 -9.34 14.12
C TRP A 327 -20.91 -10.25 15.33
N SER A 328 -19.90 -10.17 16.20
CA SER A 328 -19.86 -10.94 17.45
C SER A 328 -20.84 -10.40 18.49
N ASN A 329 -20.96 -11.08 19.59
CA ASN A 329 -21.59 -10.53 20.78
C ASN A 329 -20.78 -9.32 21.31
N GLN A 330 -21.45 -8.41 21.98
CA GLN A 330 -20.80 -7.23 22.59
C GLN A 330 -19.75 -7.66 23.63
N GLU A 331 -18.57 -7.03 23.59
CA GLU A 331 -17.42 -7.32 24.46
C GLU A 331 -16.93 -8.79 24.41
N ASP A 332 -17.30 -9.54 23.36
CA ASP A 332 -16.98 -10.94 23.20
C ASP A 332 -16.68 -11.25 21.72
N PHE A 333 -15.41 -11.33 21.34
CA PHE A 333 -14.99 -11.53 19.95
C PHE A 333 -15.06 -12.99 19.48
N VAL A 334 -15.32 -13.94 20.37
CA VAL A 334 -15.36 -15.38 20.02
C VAL A 334 -16.79 -15.89 19.76
N TYR A 335 -17.84 -15.15 20.17
CA TYR A 335 -19.20 -15.60 20.11
C TYR A 335 -20.00 -14.90 19.00
N PHE A 336 -20.28 -15.60 17.90
CA PHE A 336 -21.00 -15.10 16.70
C PHE A 336 -22.36 -15.77 16.46
N THR A 337 -22.82 -16.63 17.35
CA THR A 337 -24.14 -17.28 17.21
C THR A 337 -25.24 -16.33 17.66
N PRO A 338 -26.15 -15.88 16.79
CA PRO A 338 -27.26 -15.03 17.18
C PRO A 338 -28.25 -15.77 18.10
N THR A 339 -28.64 -15.15 19.20
CA THR A 339 -29.65 -15.64 20.13
C THR A 339 -30.57 -14.50 20.54
N SER A 340 -31.71 -14.81 21.15
CA SER A 340 -32.67 -13.80 21.64
C SER A 340 -32.12 -12.96 22.82
N THR A 341 -31.01 -13.37 23.41
CA THR A 341 -30.44 -12.76 24.64
C THR A 341 -29.08 -12.10 24.44
N ASN A 342 -28.48 -12.21 23.25
CA ASN A 342 -27.21 -11.59 22.94
C ASN A 342 -27.34 -10.55 21.80
N THR A 343 -26.22 -9.91 21.47
CA THR A 343 -26.17 -8.87 20.43
C THR A 343 -25.52 -9.35 19.12
N ALA A 344 -25.09 -10.62 19.04
CA ALA A 344 -24.54 -11.19 17.80
C ALA A 344 -25.60 -11.22 16.70
N GLY A 345 -25.19 -11.02 15.47
CA GLY A 345 -26.09 -11.01 14.34
C GLY A 345 -25.42 -11.00 12.99
N ASP A 346 -26.24 -10.90 11.96
CA ASP A 346 -25.79 -10.83 10.58
C ASP A 346 -26.74 -9.99 9.71
N GLN A 347 -26.22 -9.42 8.64
CA GLN A 347 -26.96 -8.63 7.67
C GLN A 347 -26.27 -8.67 6.32
N ARG A 348 -27.05 -8.85 5.25
CA ARG A 348 -26.57 -8.73 3.88
C ARG A 348 -26.78 -7.31 3.37
N LEU A 349 -25.78 -6.72 2.72
CA LEU A 349 -25.89 -5.45 2.01
C LEU A 349 -26.47 -5.67 0.60
N GLU A 350 -27.18 -4.66 0.07
CA GLU A 350 -27.93 -4.81 -1.19
C GLU A 350 -27.19 -4.30 -2.43
N ILE A 351 -26.39 -3.21 -2.31
CA ILE A 351 -25.78 -2.52 -3.46
C ILE A 351 -24.28 -2.78 -3.49
N GLY A 352 -23.82 -3.35 -4.58
CA GLY A 352 -22.45 -3.78 -4.83
C GLY A 352 -22.38 -5.27 -5.10
N THR A 353 -21.16 -5.74 -5.41
CA THR A 353 -20.87 -7.16 -5.62
C THR A 353 -20.00 -7.73 -4.51
N LYS A 354 -19.22 -6.88 -3.84
CA LYS A 354 -18.35 -7.27 -2.73
C LYS A 354 -18.08 -6.10 -1.79
N ILE A 355 -17.93 -6.40 -0.51
CA ILE A 355 -17.42 -5.46 0.48
C ILE A 355 -15.91 -5.31 0.25
N ILE A 356 -15.44 -4.07 0.14
CA ILE A 356 -14.03 -3.76 -0.08
C ILE A 356 -13.33 -3.47 1.25
N SER A 357 -13.86 -2.53 2.03
CA SER A 357 -13.26 -2.15 3.31
C SER A 357 -14.30 -1.73 4.34
N MET A 358 -13.92 -1.82 5.61
CA MET A 358 -14.71 -1.36 6.74
C MET A 358 -13.83 -0.50 7.64
N ILE A 359 -14.25 0.74 7.89
CA ILE A 359 -13.44 1.75 8.57
C ILE A 359 -14.22 2.24 9.79
N PRO A 360 -13.74 1.98 11.01
CA PRO A 360 -14.36 2.56 12.19
C PRO A 360 -14.16 4.07 12.19
N THR A 361 -15.25 4.81 12.25
CA THR A 361 -15.28 6.25 12.48
C THR A 361 -15.66 6.53 13.93
N LYS A 362 -15.91 7.78 14.27
CA LYS A 362 -16.23 8.15 15.64
C LYS A 362 -17.59 7.59 16.13
N ASP A 363 -18.58 7.60 15.24
CA ASP A 363 -19.98 7.32 15.61
C ASP A 363 -20.57 6.09 14.90
N GLU A 364 -19.90 5.60 13.86
CA GLU A 364 -20.35 4.45 13.07
C GLU A 364 -19.17 3.72 12.41
N THR A 365 -19.39 2.53 11.92
CA THR A 365 -18.49 1.83 11.01
C THR A 365 -18.88 2.17 9.58
N PHE A 366 -18.00 2.86 8.87
CA PHE A 366 -18.18 3.18 7.46
C PHE A 366 -17.77 2.00 6.59
N ILE A 367 -18.71 1.45 5.82
CA ILE A 367 -18.53 0.26 5.01
C ILE A 367 -18.54 0.66 3.54
N GLN A 368 -17.52 0.24 2.82
CA GLN A 368 -17.37 0.51 1.40
C GLN A 368 -17.53 -0.79 0.62
N THR A 369 -18.40 -0.78 -0.39
CA THR A 369 -18.48 -1.81 -1.42
C THR A 369 -17.75 -1.35 -2.67
N ASP A 370 -17.71 -2.17 -3.70
CA ASP A 370 -17.18 -1.81 -5.02
C ASP A 370 -18.08 -0.81 -5.79
N GLU A 371 -19.24 -0.44 -5.25
CA GLU A 371 -20.20 0.47 -5.89
C GLU A 371 -20.77 1.55 -4.94
N ALA A 372 -20.96 1.22 -3.67
CA ALA A 372 -21.69 2.06 -2.72
C ALA A 372 -20.97 2.18 -1.37
N ALA A 373 -21.44 3.10 -0.56
CA ALA A 373 -21.01 3.29 0.83
C ALA A 373 -22.20 3.19 1.79
N TYR A 374 -21.98 2.55 2.94
CA TYR A 374 -22.95 2.38 4.01
C TYR A 374 -22.39 2.86 5.35
N GLY A 375 -23.26 3.35 6.20
CA GLY A 375 -22.99 3.59 7.62
C GLY A 375 -23.65 2.49 8.46
N MET A 376 -22.87 1.85 9.32
CA MET A 376 -23.33 0.84 10.28
C MET A 376 -23.20 1.44 11.69
N SER A 377 -24.32 1.76 12.32
CA SER A 377 -24.38 2.42 13.63
C SER A 377 -24.98 1.53 14.68
N PHE A 378 -24.40 1.50 15.88
CA PHE A 378 -24.95 0.77 17.00
C PHE A 378 -26.22 1.44 17.53
N VAL A 379 -27.32 0.71 17.60
CA VAL A 379 -28.63 1.18 18.07
C VAL A 379 -29.12 0.42 19.30
N GLY A 380 -28.40 -0.63 19.69
CA GLY A 380 -28.76 -1.48 20.83
C GLY A 380 -29.87 -2.48 20.54
N PRO A 381 -30.14 -3.38 21.51
CA PRO A 381 -31.20 -4.39 21.37
C PRO A 381 -32.58 -3.76 21.11
N PRO A 382 -33.46 -4.41 20.30
CA PRO A 382 -33.29 -5.76 19.75
C PRO A 382 -32.56 -5.82 18.41
N PHE A 383 -32.24 -4.68 17.76
CA PHE A 383 -31.69 -4.68 16.41
C PHE A 383 -30.16 -4.66 16.36
N THR A 384 -29.50 -4.33 17.47
CA THR A 384 -28.05 -4.16 17.64
C THR A 384 -27.46 -3.10 16.72
N PHE A 385 -27.49 -3.28 15.41
CA PHE A 385 -27.00 -2.33 14.42
C PHE A 385 -28.10 -1.89 13.43
N SER A 386 -28.01 -0.64 13.02
CA SER A 386 -28.73 -0.11 11.87
C SER A 386 -27.78 0.10 10.69
N PHE A 387 -28.27 -0.17 9.48
CA PHE A 387 -27.54 0.01 8.25
C PHE A 387 -28.19 1.10 7.40
N ARG A 388 -27.43 2.10 7.05
CA ARG A 388 -27.86 3.24 6.24
C ARG A 388 -27.06 3.28 4.94
N LEU A 389 -27.74 3.23 3.79
CA LEU A 389 -27.09 3.55 2.52
C LEU A 389 -26.73 5.03 2.52
N VAL A 390 -25.44 5.35 2.39
CA VAL A 390 -24.93 6.73 2.40
C VAL A 390 -24.90 7.30 0.99
N ALA A 391 -24.31 6.56 0.05
CA ALA A 391 -24.22 6.97 -1.35
C ALA A 391 -24.01 5.76 -2.27
N VAL A 392 -24.29 5.98 -3.55
CA VAL A 392 -24.01 5.04 -4.65
C VAL A 392 -23.02 5.65 -5.63
N ASN A 393 -22.44 4.84 -6.52
CA ASN A 393 -21.42 5.26 -7.50
C ASN A 393 -20.14 5.88 -6.86
N CYS A 394 -19.82 5.45 -5.65
CA CYS A 394 -18.68 5.92 -4.88
C CYS A 394 -17.81 4.77 -4.38
N GLY A 395 -17.87 3.62 -5.05
CA GLY A 395 -17.17 2.40 -4.65
C GLY A 395 -15.68 2.59 -4.45
N ALA A 396 -15.12 1.86 -3.47
CA ALA A 396 -13.69 1.81 -3.22
C ALA A 396 -13.00 0.79 -4.17
N THR A 397 -11.70 0.99 -4.42
CA THR A 397 -10.93 0.12 -5.32
C THR A 397 -10.11 -0.92 -4.59
N SER A 398 -9.59 -0.62 -3.40
CA SER A 398 -8.68 -1.49 -2.67
C SER A 398 -9.02 -1.56 -1.18
N LEU A 399 -8.58 -2.64 -0.53
CA LEU A 399 -8.80 -2.89 0.89
C LEU A 399 -8.24 -1.79 1.79
N HIS A 400 -7.09 -1.22 1.42
CA HIS A 400 -6.39 -0.18 2.18
C HIS A 400 -6.37 1.18 1.48
N GLY A 401 -7.18 1.37 0.43
CA GLY A 401 -7.25 2.63 -0.34
C GLY A 401 -7.95 3.79 0.36
N SER A 402 -8.32 3.62 1.61
CA SER A 402 -9.04 4.62 2.41
C SER A 402 -8.25 5.02 3.66
N ALA A 403 -8.29 6.31 3.99
CA ALA A 403 -7.69 6.88 5.20
C ALA A 403 -8.75 7.55 6.06
N ASN A 404 -8.75 7.25 7.36
CA ASN A 404 -9.55 7.96 8.35
C ASN A 404 -8.74 9.14 8.90
N VAL A 405 -9.26 10.34 8.77
CA VAL A 405 -8.67 11.60 9.24
C VAL A 405 -9.62 12.24 10.25
N SER A 406 -9.44 11.92 11.52
CA SER A 406 -10.24 12.48 12.62
C SER A 406 -11.76 12.26 12.51
N GLY A 407 -12.17 11.20 11.83
CA GLY A 407 -13.57 10.84 11.59
C GLY A 407 -14.01 11.03 10.13
N ASP A 408 -13.35 11.88 9.38
CA ASP A 408 -13.55 12.00 7.92
C ASP A 408 -12.81 10.87 7.20
N VAL A 409 -13.45 10.25 6.21
CA VAL A 409 -12.85 9.17 5.43
C VAL A 409 -12.57 9.65 4.01
N TYR A 410 -11.31 9.57 3.60
CA TYR A 410 -10.87 9.87 2.24
C TYR A 410 -10.53 8.58 1.51
N TRP A 411 -10.97 8.42 0.26
CA TRP A 411 -10.63 7.22 -0.52
C TRP A 411 -10.51 7.49 -2.01
N ILE A 412 -9.86 6.56 -2.69
CA ILE A 412 -9.76 6.50 -4.13
C ILE A 412 -10.79 5.52 -4.69
N GLY A 413 -11.63 5.99 -5.59
CA GLY A 413 -12.57 5.19 -6.36
C GLY A 413 -12.00 4.72 -7.69
N LYS A 414 -12.88 4.24 -8.59
CA LYS A 414 -12.48 3.76 -9.93
C LYS A 414 -11.98 4.86 -10.86
N SER A 415 -12.47 6.09 -10.71
CA SER A 415 -12.12 7.25 -11.55
C SER A 415 -12.01 8.57 -10.80
N ASN A 416 -12.43 8.62 -9.56
CA ASN A 416 -12.53 9.83 -8.75
C ASN A 416 -11.99 9.60 -7.34
N PHE A 417 -11.69 10.69 -6.66
CA PHE A 417 -11.43 10.70 -5.22
C PHE A 417 -12.67 11.17 -4.47
N PHE A 418 -12.88 10.65 -3.28
CA PHE A 418 -14.05 10.94 -2.47
C PHE A 418 -13.69 11.29 -1.03
N ILE A 419 -14.60 12.01 -0.38
CA ILE A 419 -14.58 12.27 1.06
C ILE A 419 -15.94 11.92 1.66
N TYR A 420 -15.93 11.35 2.86
CA TYR A 420 -17.09 11.20 3.73
C TYR A 420 -16.86 12.00 5.02
N ASN A 421 -17.73 12.97 5.28
CA ASN A 421 -17.76 13.80 6.48
C ASN A 421 -19.21 13.93 7.01
N GLY A 422 -19.94 12.81 7.00
CA GLY A 422 -21.39 12.77 7.24
C GLY A 422 -22.20 12.62 5.95
N ALA A 423 -21.65 13.06 4.82
CA ALA A 423 -22.17 12.82 3.47
C ALA A 423 -21.00 12.51 2.53
N VAL A 424 -21.23 11.68 1.51
CA VAL A 424 -20.22 11.42 0.48
C VAL A 424 -20.19 12.55 -0.53
N GLN A 425 -19.00 13.07 -0.78
CA GLN A 425 -18.74 14.10 -1.78
C GLN A 425 -17.57 13.68 -2.65
N GLU A 426 -17.66 14.03 -3.93
CA GLU A 426 -16.53 13.91 -4.84
C GLU A 426 -15.49 14.97 -4.50
N LEU A 427 -14.21 14.56 -4.44
CA LEU A 427 -13.11 15.45 -4.14
C LEU A 427 -12.48 15.94 -5.45
N PRO A 428 -12.65 17.22 -5.82
CA PRO A 428 -12.10 17.75 -7.06
C PRO A 428 -10.57 17.57 -7.11
N CYS A 429 -10.06 16.96 -8.17
CA CYS A 429 -8.64 16.66 -8.31
C CYS A 429 -8.06 17.29 -9.58
N SER A 430 -7.02 18.11 -9.43
CA SER A 430 -6.34 18.80 -10.54
C SER A 430 -5.37 17.93 -11.32
N VAL A 431 -5.15 16.69 -10.87
CA VAL A 431 -4.27 15.68 -11.48
C VAL A 431 -5.00 14.36 -11.73
N GLN A 432 -6.33 14.38 -11.73
CA GLN A 432 -7.19 13.21 -11.81
C GLN A 432 -6.90 12.37 -13.05
N TYR A 433 -6.98 12.99 -14.22
CA TYR A 433 -6.75 12.32 -15.51
C TYR A 433 -5.32 11.74 -15.59
N TYR A 434 -4.33 12.50 -15.14
CA TYR A 434 -2.95 12.06 -15.09
C TYR A 434 -2.78 10.81 -14.23
N VAL A 435 -3.33 10.79 -13.01
CA VAL A 435 -3.20 9.67 -12.07
C VAL A 435 -3.90 8.42 -12.59
N PHE A 436 -5.18 8.53 -12.99
CA PHE A 436 -5.96 7.36 -13.41
C PHE A 436 -5.50 6.77 -14.74
N ASN A 437 -4.92 7.57 -15.66
CA ASN A 437 -4.33 7.04 -16.89
C ASN A 437 -2.95 6.39 -16.68
N ARG A 438 -2.24 6.77 -15.65
CA ARG A 438 -0.93 6.17 -15.33
C ARG A 438 -1.02 5.00 -14.37
N MET A 439 -2.13 4.84 -13.70
CA MET A 439 -2.38 3.71 -12.80
C MET A 439 -2.57 2.42 -13.60
N GLN A 440 -1.91 1.34 -13.17
CA GLN A 440 -2.08 0.02 -13.77
C GLN A 440 -3.41 -0.61 -13.33
N PRO A 441 -4.39 -0.86 -14.21
CA PRO A 441 -5.70 -1.38 -13.83
C PRO A 441 -5.67 -2.74 -13.15
N ASN A 442 -4.68 -3.58 -13.49
CA ASN A 442 -4.55 -4.94 -12.95
C ASN A 442 -4.06 -4.98 -11.50
N TYR A 443 -3.52 -3.86 -10.98
CA TYR A 443 -2.92 -3.80 -9.64
C TYR A 443 -3.56 -2.78 -8.72
N VAL A 444 -4.78 -2.34 -9.03
CA VAL A 444 -5.54 -1.38 -8.21
C VAL A 444 -5.77 -1.89 -6.77
N ASP A 445 -5.78 -3.19 -6.59
CA ASP A 445 -5.94 -3.82 -5.28
C ASP A 445 -4.71 -3.65 -4.35
N LYS A 446 -3.55 -3.27 -4.91
CA LYS A 446 -2.33 -2.93 -4.17
C LYS A 446 -2.28 -1.45 -3.71
N ILE A 447 -3.26 -0.64 -4.11
CA ILE A 447 -3.34 0.75 -3.68
C ILE A 447 -3.55 0.82 -2.17
N PHE A 448 -2.82 1.69 -1.51
CA PHE A 448 -3.07 2.00 -0.11
C PHE A 448 -3.00 3.50 0.14
N ALA A 449 -3.76 3.95 1.12
CA ALA A 449 -3.79 5.32 1.59
C ALA A 449 -2.91 5.49 2.82
N ALA A 450 -2.15 6.56 2.85
CA ALA A 450 -1.28 6.98 3.93
C ALA A 450 -1.74 8.34 4.45
N HIS A 451 -1.85 8.48 5.76
CA HIS A 451 -2.14 9.76 6.41
C HIS A 451 -0.85 10.32 7.02
N ASN A 452 -0.63 11.63 6.88
CA ASN A 452 0.43 12.37 7.55
C ASN A 452 -0.20 13.57 8.26
N LYS A 453 -0.57 13.38 9.51
CA LYS A 453 -1.27 14.38 10.34
C LYS A 453 -0.47 15.66 10.50
N LYS A 454 0.87 15.58 10.59
CA LYS A 454 1.75 16.74 10.80
C LYS A 454 1.64 17.76 9.67
N PHE A 455 1.38 17.31 8.46
CA PHE A 455 1.33 18.13 7.26
C PHE A 455 -0.07 18.22 6.63
N ASN A 456 -1.09 17.63 7.28
CA ASN A 456 -2.49 17.64 6.81
C ASN A 456 -2.62 16.96 5.42
N GLU A 457 -1.98 15.82 5.23
CA GLU A 457 -1.89 15.15 3.94
C GLU A 457 -2.51 13.77 3.98
N VAL A 458 -3.24 13.43 2.92
CA VAL A 458 -3.61 12.05 2.58
C VAL A 458 -2.92 11.71 1.27
N THR A 459 -2.16 10.63 1.26
CA THR A 459 -1.38 10.16 0.11
C THR A 459 -1.87 8.79 -0.31
N TRP A 460 -2.14 8.59 -1.60
CA TRP A 460 -2.43 7.29 -2.18
C TRP A 460 -1.23 6.83 -2.98
N PHE A 461 -0.70 5.66 -2.61
CA PHE A 461 0.35 4.98 -3.35
C PHE A 461 -0.28 3.99 -4.33
N TYR A 462 0.23 3.96 -5.55
CA TYR A 462 -0.29 3.10 -6.62
C TYR A 462 0.81 2.56 -7.52
N VAL A 463 0.52 1.49 -8.26
CA VAL A 463 1.41 0.92 -9.26
C VAL A 463 1.24 1.69 -10.56
N SER A 464 2.31 2.30 -11.08
CA SER A 464 2.27 3.06 -12.32
C SER A 464 2.54 2.18 -13.54
N VAL A 465 2.14 2.66 -14.72
CA VAL A 465 2.44 2.02 -16.01
C VAL A 465 3.93 2.06 -16.37
N ASP A 466 4.67 2.99 -15.77
CA ASP A 466 6.13 3.16 -15.96
C ASP A 466 6.94 2.52 -14.82
N ASN A 467 6.35 1.57 -14.10
CA ASN A 467 6.98 0.98 -12.92
C ASN A 467 8.38 0.43 -13.25
N PRO A 468 9.42 0.89 -12.55
CA PRO A 468 10.82 0.50 -12.83
C PRO A 468 11.12 -0.96 -12.48
N LEU A 469 10.28 -1.62 -11.65
CA LEU A 469 10.43 -3.02 -11.28
C LEU A 469 9.96 -4.01 -12.36
N GLY A 470 9.48 -3.49 -13.49
CA GLY A 470 9.02 -4.30 -14.62
C GLY A 470 7.61 -4.84 -14.44
N THR A 471 7.21 -5.76 -15.33
CA THR A 471 5.83 -6.27 -15.41
C THR A 471 5.52 -7.46 -14.52
N ALA A 472 6.53 -8.14 -13.98
CA ALA A 472 6.33 -9.29 -13.10
C ALA A 472 6.11 -8.83 -11.65
N ASN A 473 4.85 -8.89 -11.18
CA ASN A 473 4.45 -8.57 -9.81
C ASN A 473 4.87 -7.16 -9.31
N PRO A 474 4.53 -6.08 -10.04
CA PRO A 474 4.92 -4.73 -9.66
C PRO A 474 4.28 -4.32 -8.33
N GLU A 475 5.02 -3.51 -7.57
CA GLU A 475 4.59 -2.93 -6.31
C GLU A 475 4.43 -1.40 -6.45
N PRO A 476 3.71 -0.72 -5.54
CA PRO A 476 3.52 0.73 -5.62
C PRO A 476 4.83 1.50 -5.71
N ASP A 477 4.93 2.36 -6.71
CA ASP A 477 6.11 3.15 -7.07
C ASP A 477 5.82 4.65 -7.21
N SER A 478 4.57 4.99 -7.32
CA SER A 478 4.09 6.36 -7.53
C SER A 478 3.05 6.74 -6.49
N TYR A 479 2.94 8.04 -6.23
CA TYR A 479 1.95 8.55 -5.28
C TYR A 479 1.27 9.83 -5.77
N VAL A 480 0.08 10.06 -5.22
CA VAL A 480 -0.65 11.31 -5.29
C VAL A 480 -1.05 11.74 -3.88
N THR A 481 -0.82 12.99 -3.54
CA THR A 481 -1.11 13.55 -2.21
C THR A 481 -2.10 14.68 -2.30
N PHE A 482 -3.06 14.68 -1.39
CA PHE A 482 -4.01 15.76 -1.17
C PHE A 482 -3.74 16.41 0.20
N ASN A 483 -3.45 17.71 0.19
CA ASN A 483 -3.44 18.50 1.41
C ASN A 483 -4.86 19.00 1.68
N TYR A 484 -5.50 18.50 2.74
CA TYR A 484 -6.90 18.77 3.02
C TYR A 484 -7.15 20.13 3.68
N VAL A 485 -6.11 20.88 4.07
CA VAL A 485 -6.21 22.25 4.56
C VAL A 485 -6.03 23.27 3.44
N ASP A 486 -4.98 23.09 2.63
CA ASP A 486 -4.68 23.99 1.50
C ASP A 486 -5.50 23.66 0.25
N GLY A 487 -6.17 22.51 0.19
CA GLY A 487 -6.91 22.04 -0.98
C GLY A 487 -6.01 21.74 -2.19
N ALA A 488 -4.74 21.44 -1.95
CA ALA A 488 -3.70 21.32 -2.95
C ALA A 488 -3.33 19.86 -3.24
N TRP A 489 -3.15 19.56 -4.52
CA TRP A 489 -2.68 18.24 -4.98
C TRP A 489 -1.20 18.26 -5.32
N SER A 490 -0.49 17.21 -4.98
CA SER A 490 0.88 16.96 -5.42
C SER A 490 1.05 15.52 -5.88
N ILE A 491 2.06 15.26 -6.69
CA ILE A 491 2.40 13.97 -7.25
C ILE A 491 3.88 13.69 -7.07
N GLY A 492 4.26 12.43 -7.17
CA GLY A 492 5.67 12.05 -7.16
C GLY A 492 5.86 10.54 -7.25
N THR A 493 7.13 10.15 -7.16
CA THR A 493 7.56 8.75 -7.19
C THR A 493 8.21 8.38 -5.86
N MET A 494 7.80 7.28 -5.29
CA MET A 494 8.34 6.73 -4.06
C MET A 494 7.87 5.28 -3.91
N GLN A 495 8.79 4.35 -3.68
CA GLN A 495 8.48 2.95 -3.48
C GLN A 495 8.16 2.69 -2.01
N ARG A 496 6.88 2.55 -1.68
CA ARG A 496 6.40 2.14 -0.35
C ARG A 496 5.23 1.18 -0.50
N ASN A 497 5.18 0.20 0.40
CA ASN A 497 4.18 -0.87 0.36
C ASN A 497 3.19 -0.80 1.52
N ALA A 498 3.60 -0.25 2.66
CA ALA A 498 2.75 -0.06 3.82
C ALA A 498 3.22 1.17 4.60
N TRP A 499 2.27 1.89 5.19
CA TRP A 499 2.50 3.15 5.89
C TRP A 499 1.74 3.19 7.20
N SER A 500 2.35 3.80 8.21
CA SER A 500 1.70 4.22 9.46
C SER A 500 2.07 5.67 9.76
N ASP A 501 1.09 6.46 10.15
CA ASP A 501 1.33 7.82 10.65
C ASP A 501 2.08 7.79 11.99
N ALA A 502 2.53 8.94 12.44
CA ALA A 502 3.04 9.13 13.79
C ALA A 502 1.98 8.73 14.83
N THR A 503 2.38 7.93 15.79
CA THR A 503 1.52 7.38 16.84
C THR A 503 2.14 7.61 18.21
N ASN A 504 1.48 7.13 19.26
CA ASN A 504 2.05 7.13 20.62
C ASN A 504 3.30 6.22 20.73
N VAL A 505 3.48 5.31 19.78
CA VAL A 505 4.63 4.40 19.69
C VAL A 505 5.80 5.05 18.97
N ARG A 506 5.51 5.89 17.96
CA ARG A 506 6.51 6.57 17.14
C ARG A 506 6.14 8.00 16.83
N ASN A 507 7.10 8.89 17.03
CA ASN A 507 6.92 10.33 16.84
C ASN A 507 6.96 10.78 15.37
N ALA A 508 7.39 9.91 14.46
CA ALA A 508 7.47 10.17 13.04
C ALA A 508 6.65 9.13 12.26
N PRO A 509 6.10 9.47 11.09
CA PRO A 509 5.53 8.49 10.19
C PRO A 509 6.59 7.47 9.78
N PHE A 510 6.19 6.23 9.57
CA PHE A 510 7.09 5.17 9.16
C PHE A 510 6.44 4.26 8.12
N ALA A 511 7.27 3.70 7.26
CA ALA A 511 6.81 2.88 6.15
C ALA A 511 7.81 1.78 5.82
N PHE A 512 7.31 0.71 5.23
CA PHE A 512 8.14 -0.33 4.64
C PHE A 512 8.23 -0.14 3.12
N ASP A 513 9.44 -0.39 2.61
CA ASP A 513 9.66 -0.48 1.17
C ASP A 513 9.30 -1.87 0.59
N THR A 514 9.53 -2.03 -0.69
CA THR A 514 9.31 -3.28 -1.42
C THR A 514 10.21 -4.42 -0.94
N ASP A 515 11.37 -4.10 -0.37
CA ASP A 515 12.35 -5.07 0.11
C ASP A 515 12.17 -5.44 1.58
N GLY A 516 11.13 -4.93 2.24
CA GLY A 516 10.87 -5.21 3.65
C GLY A 516 11.76 -4.46 4.62
N LYS A 517 12.34 -3.33 4.19
CA LYS A 517 13.10 -2.42 5.05
C LYS A 517 12.21 -1.35 5.62
N LEU A 518 12.42 -1.02 6.89
CA LEU A 518 11.67 0.03 7.59
C LEU A 518 12.37 1.38 7.47
N TYR A 519 11.60 2.40 7.12
CA TYR A 519 12.04 3.79 7.07
C TYR A 519 11.21 4.69 7.97
N ASN A 520 11.87 5.52 8.77
CA ASN A 520 11.25 6.65 9.44
C ASN A 520 11.20 7.83 8.48
N HIS A 521 10.00 8.31 8.19
CA HIS A 521 9.75 9.45 7.30
C HIS A 521 9.79 10.78 8.05
N GLU A 522 9.91 11.88 7.30
CA GLU A 522 10.03 13.24 7.83
C GLU A 522 11.22 13.39 8.80
N THR A 523 12.29 12.62 8.54
CA THR A 523 13.51 12.56 9.34
C THR A 523 14.71 12.87 8.44
N GLY A 524 15.39 13.99 8.71
CA GLY A 524 16.45 14.49 7.84
C GLY A 524 15.95 15.04 6.51
N THR A 525 16.83 15.14 5.53
CA THR A 525 16.61 15.80 4.23
C THR A 525 16.97 14.91 3.03
N SER A 526 17.45 13.69 3.29
CA SER A 526 17.97 12.76 2.28
C SER A 526 17.14 11.47 2.20
N ASP A 527 17.32 10.73 1.12
CA ASP A 527 16.90 9.34 0.98
C ASP A 527 17.97 8.44 1.61
N ASN A 528 17.89 8.25 2.92
CA ASN A 528 18.85 7.43 3.66
C ASN A 528 20.33 7.76 3.34
N GLY A 529 20.64 9.06 3.26
CA GLY A 529 21.97 9.57 2.88
C GLY A 529 22.17 9.77 1.37
N LEU A 530 21.21 9.36 0.54
CA LEU A 530 21.22 9.59 -0.90
C LEU A 530 20.46 10.86 -1.28
N VAL A 531 20.68 11.33 -2.50
CA VAL A 531 19.97 12.48 -3.05
C VAL A 531 18.50 12.16 -3.28
N MET A 532 17.62 13.08 -2.88
CA MET A 532 16.22 13.09 -3.26
C MET A 532 16.05 13.93 -4.52
N ASP A 533 15.47 13.35 -5.58
CA ASP A 533 15.16 14.09 -6.82
C ASP A 533 13.92 14.98 -6.63
N ALA A 534 14.10 16.06 -5.86
CA ALA A 534 13.03 17.00 -5.53
C ALA A 534 13.02 18.19 -6.49
N TYR A 535 11.90 18.39 -7.15
CA TYR A 535 11.70 19.54 -8.06
C TYR A 535 10.25 19.99 -8.12
N ILE A 536 10.08 21.23 -8.58
CA ILE A 536 8.78 21.82 -8.92
C ILE A 536 8.92 22.66 -10.20
N GLU A 537 7.95 22.54 -11.09
CA GLU A 537 7.92 23.26 -12.35
C GLU A 537 6.61 24.05 -12.51
N THR A 538 6.73 25.31 -12.90
CA THR A 538 5.56 26.17 -13.13
C THR A 538 4.97 25.95 -14.51
N GLY A 539 3.69 26.23 -14.67
CA GLY A 539 3.09 26.39 -15.99
C GLY A 539 3.69 27.57 -16.76
N GLU A 540 3.46 27.59 -18.06
CA GLU A 540 3.92 28.66 -18.92
C GLU A 540 3.15 29.93 -18.66
N VAL A 541 3.84 30.99 -18.29
CA VAL A 541 3.28 32.32 -18.03
C VAL A 541 3.55 33.23 -19.21
N GLU A 542 2.50 33.91 -19.72
CA GLU A 542 2.63 35.03 -20.64
C GLU A 542 2.79 36.33 -19.85
N ILE A 543 3.81 37.11 -20.17
CA ILE A 543 4.08 38.38 -19.48
C ILE A 543 3.28 39.52 -20.10
N ASP A 544 3.03 39.45 -21.41
CA ASP A 544 2.13 40.39 -22.10
C ASP A 544 0.73 39.77 -22.21
N ALA A 545 -0.26 40.42 -21.62
CA ALA A 545 -1.65 39.96 -21.65
C ALA A 545 -2.23 39.82 -23.07
N SER A 546 -1.60 40.47 -24.08
CA SER A 546 -1.98 40.34 -25.49
C SER A 546 -1.36 39.12 -26.18
N GLY A 547 -0.29 38.56 -25.63
CA GLY A 547 0.48 37.46 -26.23
C GLY A 547 1.20 37.78 -27.53
N ASN A 548 1.16 39.05 -27.96
CA ASN A 548 1.67 39.46 -29.25
C ASN A 548 3.18 39.72 -29.28
N ASN A 549 3.75 40.14 -28.14
CA ASN A 549 5.14 40.58 -28.09
C ASN A 549 6.06 39.47 -27.60
N LEU A 550 7.27 39.41 -28.16
CA LEU A 550 8.38 38.71 -27.53
C LEU A 550 8.89 39.55 -26.36
N PHE A 551 9.25 38.92 -25.30
CA PHE A 551 9.92 39.54 -24.15
C PHE A 551 11.30 38.95 -23.94
N MET A 552 12.15 39.71 -23.31
CA MET A 552 13.45 39.29 -22.81
C MET A 552 13.42 39.35 -21.28
N VAL A 553 13.72 38.22 -20.64
CA VAL A 553 13.96 38.15 -19.19
C VAL A 553 15.42 38.49 -18.96
N ASP A 554 15.70 39.54 -18.21
CA ASP A 554 17.07 39.97 -17.91
C ASP A 554 17.46 39.72 -16.44
N LYS A 555 16.49 39.55 -15.55
CA LYS A 555 16.71 39.35 -14.13
C LYS A 555 15.60 38.52 -13.49
N ILE A 556 15.99 37.62 -12.59
CA ILE A 556 15.09 36.88 -11.69
C ILE A 556 15.53 37.19 -10.27
N ILE A 557 14.59 37.46 -9.38
CA ILE A 557 14.80 37.61 -7.95
C ILE A 557 14.10 36.42 -7.31
N PRO A 558 14.84 35.38 -6.89
CA PRO A 558 14.27 34.23 -6.21
C PRO A 558 13.83 34.62 -4.79
N ASP A 559 12.76 34.00 -4.31
CA ASP A 559 12.35 34.00 -2.92
C ASP A 559 12.34 32.55 -2.45
N ALA A 560 13.31 32.19 -1.63
CA ALA A 560 13.46 30.83 -1.13
C ALA A 560 14.06 30.86 0.27
N THR A 561 13.49 30.05 1.16
CA THR A 561 14.11 29.70 2.44
C THR A 561 14.78 28.35 2.30
N MET A 562 16.03 28.26 2.74
CA MET A 562 16.80 27.04 2.60
C MET A 562 17.80 26.87 3.76
N SER A 563 18.21 25.63 4.03
CA SER A 563 19.28 25.35 4.99
C SER A 563 20.64 25.87 4.49
N ASN A 564 21.59 26.12 5.38
CA ASN A 564 22.83 26.82 5.08
C ASN A 564 23.73 26.15 3.99
N ASN A 565 23.53 24.87 3.73
CA ASN A 565 24.32 24.11 2.74
C ASN A 565 23.52 23.73 1.47
N THR A 566 22.29 24.20 1.33
CA THR A 566 21.43 23.88 0.19
C THR A 566 21.86 24.63 -1.06
N ASN A 567 21.99 23.89 -2.16
CA ASN A 567 22.07 24.44 -3.50
C ASN A 567 20.74 24.18 -4.22
N LEU A 568 19.94 25.22 -4.37
CA LEU A 568 18.75 25.20 -5.19
C LEU A 568 19.13 25.65 -6.60
N TYR A 569 18.73 24.89 -7.60
CA TYR A 569 18.97 25.21 -8.99
C TYR A 569 17.68 25.74 -9.63
N LEU A 570 17.85 26.81 -10.44
CA LEU A 570 16.77 27.41 -11.22
C LEU A 570 17.06 27.22 -12.71
N GLN A 571 16.11 26.68 -13.44
CA GLN A 571 16.09 26.66 -14.90
C GLN A 571 14.96 27.53 -15.41
N LEU A 572 15.27 28.38 -16.37
CA LEU A 572 14.30 29.20 -17.07
C LEU A 572 14.04 28.61 -18.45
N LYS A 573 12.82 28.25 -18.71
CA LYS A 573 12.34 27.65 -19.96
C LYS A 573 11.53 28.68 -20.73
N THR A 574 11.82 28.87 -22.01
CA THR A 574 11.10 29.86 -22.84
C THR A 574 10.69 29.25 -24.19
N ARG A 575 9.50 29.65 -24.66
CA ARG A 575 8.98 29.28 -25.99
C ARG A 575 8.50 30.53 -26.75
N LYS A 576 8.57 30.47 -28.06
CA LYS A 576 7.99 31.50 -28.92
C LYS A 576 6.49 31.29 -29.17
N TYR A 577 6.06 30.05 -29.22
CA TYR A 577 4.68 29.61 -29.40
C TYR A 577 4.43 28.34 -28.56
N PRO A 578 3.21 28.07 -28.17
CA PRO A 578 2.90 26.93 -27.29
C PRO A 578 3.51 25.56 -27.74
N ASN A 579 3.57 25.32 -29.04
CA ASN A 579 4.10 24.06 -29.59
C ASN A 579 5.51 24.20 -30.19
N SER A 580 6.21 25.32 -29.96
CA SER A 580 7.58 25.49 -30.43
C SER A 580 8.57 24.80 -29.50
N THR A 581 9.78 24.53 -30.05
CA THR A 581 10.88 23.99 -29.26
C THR A 581 11.19 24.88 -28.06
N GLU A 582 11.29 24.27 -26.90
CA GLU A 582 11.68 24.93 -25.66
C GLU A 582 13.17 25.31 -25.69
N THR A 583 13.45 26.49 -25.21
CA THR A 583 14.82 26.94 -24.96
C THR A 583 15.04 27.06 -23.45
N THR A 584 15.95 26.24 -22.91
CA THR A 584 16.31 26.25 -21.49
C THR A 584 17.56 27.10 -21.23
N LYS A 585 17.49 27.96 -20.22
CA LYS A 585 18.62 28.73 -19.68
C LYS A 585 18.87 28.36 -18.22
N GLY A 586 20.10 28.23 -17.83
CA GLY A 586 20.53 27.76 -16.50
C GLY A 586 21.17 26.37 -16.61
N ALA A 587 21.43 25.59 -15.57
CA ALA A 587 21.01 25.81 -14.18
C ALA A 587 21.70 27.02 -13.52
N PHE A 588 20.93 27.89 -12.91
CA PHE A 588 21.46 28.96 -12.07
C PHE A 588 21.41 28.50 -10.61
N THR A 589 22.52 28.60 -9.90
CA THR A 589 22.58 28.26 -8.48
C THR A 589 21.94 29.37 -7.65
N VAL A 590 21.01 29.01 -6.78
CA VAL A 590 20.39 29.87 -5.78
C VAL A 590 20.85 29.40 -4.40
N THR A 591 21.40 30.31 -3.62
CA THR A 591 21.83 30.11 -2.24
C THR A 591 21.08 31.08 -1.33
N SER A 592 21.18 30.91 -0.02
CA SER A 592 20.59 31.82 0.97
C SER A 592 21.07 33.29 0.83
N SER A 593 22.19 33.52 0.13
CA SER A 593 22.77 34.85 -0.15
C SER A 593 22.49 35.37 -1.56
N THR A 594 21.71 34.67 -2.37
CA THR A 594 21.44 35.07 -3.76
C THR A 594 20.36 36.13 -3.83
N ASP A 595 20.77 37.40 -4.05
CA ASP A 595 19.82 38.53 -4.21
C ASP A 595 19.13 38.51 -5.58
N LYS A 596 19.84 38.14 -6.63
CA LYS A 596 19.35 38.17 -8.01
C LYS A 596 20.15 37.26 -8.93
N ILE A 597 19.48 36.76 -9.96
CA ILE A 597 20.06 36.05 -11.08
C ILE A 597 19.95 36.93 -12.31
N SER A 598 21.08 37.22 -12.98
CA SER A 598 21.11 37.92 -14.25
C SER A 598 21.13 36.91 -15.40
N THR A 599 20.22 37.07 -16.36
CA THR A 599 20.08 36.15 -17.50
C THR A 599 19.71 36.92 -18.77
N ARG A 600 19.61 36.22 -19.89
CA ARG A 600 19.06 36.69 -21.15
C ARG A 600 18.31 35.55 -21.82
N ALA A 601 17.01 35.51 -21.57
CA ALA A 601 16.13 34.52 -22.18
C ALA A 601 15.01 35.25 -22.92
N LYS A 602 14.72 34.80 -24.15
CA LYS A 602 13.76 35.44 -25.05
C LYS A 602 12.64 34.46 -25.41
N GLY A 603 11.41 34.87 -25.24
CA GLY A 603 10.22 34.11 -25.59
C GLY A 603 8.93 34.90 -25.46
N ARG A 604 7.79 34.31 -25.81
CA ARG A 604 6.46 34.78 -25.45
C ARG A 604 5.96 34.17 -24.16
N GLN A 605 6.38 32.91 -23.94
CA GLN A 605 6.01 32.09 -22.80
C GLN A 605 7.26 31.76 -22.00
N MET A 606 7.06 31.69 -20.69
CA MET A 606 8.13 31.39 -19.74
C MET A 606 7.63 30.42 -18.66
N ALA A 607 8.36 29.38 -18.38
CA ALA A 607 8.20 28.53 -17.23
C ALA A 607 9.50 28.50 -16.41
N VAL A 608 9.40 28.18 -15.14
CA VAL A 608 10.55 28.08 -14.23
C VAL A 608 10.52 26.73 -13.54
N LYS A 609 11.65 26.03 -13.56
CA LYS A 609 11.86 24.80 -12.79
C LYS A 609 12.86 25.08 -11.68
N PHE A 610 12.47 24.74 -10.46
CA PHE A 610 13.37 24.68 -9.29
C PHE A 610 13.63 23.23 -8.94
N TYR A 611 14.88 22.89 -8.65
CA TYR A 611 15.27 21.54 -8.23
C TYR A 611 16.50 21.55 -7.35
N SER A 612 16.68 20.53 -6.54
CA SER A 612 17.86 20.30 -5.73
C SER A 612 18.56 18.99 -6.12
N SER A 613 19.86 18.89 -5.87
CA SER A 613 20.68 17.73 -6.23
C SER A 613 21.64 17.26 -5.13
N GLY A 614 21.59 17.88 -3.96
CA GLY A 614 22.37 17.48 -2.78
C GLY A 614 21.54 16.62 -1.81
N ALA A 615 22.19 15.72 -1.09
CA ALA A 615 21.53 14.89 -0.09
C ALA A 615 20.99 15.72 1.10
N ASP A 616 21.70 16.79 1.47
CA ASP A 616 21.35 17.64 2.60
C ASP A 616 20.51 18.86 2.20
N ASP A 617 20.08 18.92 0.95
CA ASP A 617 19.31 20.04 0.45
C ASP A 617 17.90 20.06 1.09
N ASP A 618 17.52 21.23 1.62
CA ASP A 618 16.18 21.54 2.14
C ASP A 618 15.77 22.95 1.71
N TRP A 619 14.59 23.08 1.14
CA TRP A 619 14.12 24.34 0.60
C TRP A 619 12.59 24.49 0.64
N SER A 620 12.19 25.75 0.78
CA SER A 620 10.79 26.21 0.60
C SER A 620 10.82 27.44 -0.27
N LEU A 621 9.94 27.47 -1.26
CA LEU A 621 9.83 28.63 -2.16
C LEU A 621 8.78 29.60 -1.65
N GLY A 622 8.97 30.89 -1.97
CA GLY A 622 7.97 31.94 -1.87
C GLY A 622 7.59 32.49 -3.25
N ASP A 623 7.15 33.75 -3.27
CA ASP A 623 6.85 34.45 -4.51
C ASP A 623 8.14 35.00 -5.12
N PHE A 624 8.43 34.71 -6.37
CA PHE A 624 9.61 35.25 -7.03
C PHE A 624 9.24 36.36 -8.02
N ARG A 625 10.23 37.20 -8.36
CA ARG A 625 10.04 38.34 -9.27
C ARG A 625 10.91 38.19 -10.51
N VAL A 626 10.36 38.66 -11.64
CA VAL A 626 11.10 38.71 -12.89
C VAL A 626 11.11 40.13 -13.43
N ASN A 627 12.25 40.55 -14.01
CA ASN A 627 12.32 41.75 -14.80
C ASN A 627 12.30 41.39 -16.27
N THR A 628 11.35 41.95 -16.98
CA THR A 628 11.13 41.67 -18.39
C THR A 628 11.15 42.95 -19.20
N ARG A 629 11.63 42.85 -20.44
CA ARG A 629 11.61 43.95 -21.43
C ARG A 629 10.98 43.43 -22.70
N GLU A 630 10.17 44.27 -23.33
CA GLU A 630 9.68 43.98 -24.67
C GLU A 630 10.86 43.93 -25.66
N ASP A 631 10.86 42.92 -26.51
CA ASP A 631 11.94 42.63 -27.46
C ASP A 631 11.38 42.39 -28.88
N GLY A 632 10.32 43.12 -29.22
CA GLY A 632 9.70 43.16 -30.55
C GLY A 632 8.63 42.12 -30.81
N LEU A 633 8.11 42.11 -32.02
CA LEU A 633 6.98 41.27 -32.47
C LEU A 633 7.43 39.92 -33.08
N ARG A 634 8.74 39.71 -33.32
CA ARG A 634 9.29 38.53 -34.01
C ARG A 634 10.29 37.77 -33.15
#